data_aadda0a21143989d4d4c314dac3aeb7c
#
_entry.id   aadda0a21143989d4d4c314dac3aeb7c
#
_cell.length_a   1.000
_cell.length_b   1.000
_cell.length_c   1.000
_cell.angle_alpha   90.00
_cell.angle_beta   90.00
_cell.angle_gamma   90.00
#
_symmetry.space_group_name_H-M   'P 1'
#
loop_
_entity.id
_entity.type
_entity.pdbx_description
1 polymer ?
#
loop_
_entity_poly.entity_id
_entity_poly.type
_entity_poly.pdbx_seq_one_letter_code
_entity_poly.pdbx_strand_id
1 'polypeptide(L)' 'MSRRATPLLVEDIREAIEKIERYVSGLDHDAFIKDDKTVDSVARNLEIIGEAANRIPEKY' A
#
# COMPACT_ATOMS: atom_id res chain seq x y z
N MET A 1 7.57 -19.02 9.74
CA MET A 1 6.87 -17.98 8.97
C MET A 1 6.62 -18.47 7.55
N SER A 2 5.39 -18.49 7.13
CA SER A 2 5.07 -18.99 5.79
C SER A 2 5.38 -17.93 4.72
N ARG A 3 5.86 -18.42 3.57
CA ARG A 3 6.10 -17.54 2.42
C ARG A 3 4.83 -17.43 1.61
N ARG A 4 4.48 -16.20 1.26
CA ARG A 4 3.39 -16.00 0.32
C ARG A 4 3.91 -16.23 -1.10
N ALA A 5 3.09 -16.88 -1.93
CA ALA A 5 3.42 -17.05 -3.34
C ALA A 5 3.50 -15.69 -4.03
N THR A 6 4.38 -15.58 -5.04
CA THR A 6 4.57 -14.31 -5.74
C THR A 6 3.28 -13.70 -6.28
N PRO A 7 2.35 -14.45 -6.89
CA PRO A 7 1.08 -13.87 -7.32
C PRO A 7 0.28 -13.24 -6.18
N LEU A 8 0.36 -13.81 -4.97
CA LEU A 8 -0.32 -13.26 -3.80
C LEU A 8 0.36 -11.98 -3.33
N LEU A 9 1.69 -11.89 -3.43
CA LEU A 9 2.42 -10.68 -3.10
C LEU A 9 2.05 -9.53 -4.05
N VAL A 10 1.94 -9.82 -5.33
CA VAL A 10 1.51 -8.84 -6.34
C VAL A 10 0.09 -8.38 -6.02
N GLU A 11 -0.80 -9.30 -5.65
CA GLU A 11 -2.17 -8.96 -5.27
C GLU A 11 -2.21 -8.08 -4.02
N ASP A 12 -1.34 -8.35 -3.04
CA ASP A 12 -1.24 -7.51 -1.84
C ASP A 12 -0.87 -6.07 -2.21
N ILE A 13 0.06 -5.91 -3.15
CA ILE A 13 0.46 -4.59 -3.64
C ILE A 13 -0.71 -3.90 -4.34
N ARG A 14 -1.41 -4.62 -5.21
CA ARG A 14 -2.56 -4.07 -5.93
C ARG A 14 -3.65 -3.60 -4.97
N GLU A 15 -3.98 -4.41 -3.97
CA GLU A 15 -4.98 -4.05 -2.96
C GLU A 15 -4.56 -2.82 -2.16
N ALA A 16 -3.27 -2.74 -1.79
CA ALA A 16 -2.77 -1.60 -1.04
C ALA A 16 -2.86 -0.31 -1.86
N ILE A 17 -2.54 -0.38 -3.16
CA ILE A 17 -2.67 0.77 -4.05
C ILE A 17 -4.13 1.21 -4.15
N GLU A 18 -5.06 0.27 -4.31
CA GLU A 18 -6.48 0.60 -4.39
C GLU A 18 -6.99 1.27 -3.11
N LYS A 19 -6.51 0.80 -1.95
CA LYS A 19 -6.88 1.42 -0.67
C LYS A 19 -6.36 2.85 -0.59
N ILE A 20 -5.11 3.07 -1.00
CA ILE A 20 -4.54 4.43 -1.01
C ILE A 20 -5.38 5.34 -1.90
N GLU A 21 -5.71 4.89 -3.10
CA GLU A 21 -6.53 5.67 -4.02
C GLU A 21 -7.89 6.03 -3.43
N ARG A 22 -8.53 5.10 -2.73
CA ARG A 22 -9.81 5.37 -2.07
C ARG A 22 -9.67 6.38 -0.93
N TYR A 23 -8.60 6.24 -0.13
CA TYR A 23 -8.42 7.12 1.03
C TYR A 23 -8.14 8.56 0.63
N VAL A 24 -7.44 8.78 -0.49
CA VAL A 24 -7.10 10.13 -0.94
C VAL A 24 -8.11 10.70 -1.93
N SER A 25 -9.07 9.90 -2.37
CA SER A 25 -10.07 10.35 -3.34
C SER A 25 -10.85 11.55 -2.80
N GLY A 26 -10.90 12.60 -3.59
CA GLY A 26 -11.62 13.81 -3.23
C GLY A 26 -10.88 14.74 -2.27
N LEU A 27 -9.68 14.36 -1.82
CA LEU A 27 -8.89 15.21 -0.94
C LEU A 27 -7.87 16.00 -1.75
N ASP A 28 -7.80 17.32 -1.51
CA ASP A 28 -6.69 18.09 -2.03
C ASP A 28 -5.50 17.96 -1.08
N HIS A 29 -4.37 18.55 -1.47
CA HIS A 29 -3.13 18.45 -0.70
C HIS A 29 -3.30 18.91 0.75
N ASP A 30 -3.94 20.06 0.96
CA ASP A 30 -4.11 20.60 2.31
C ASP A 30 -5.04 19.74 3.16
N ALA A 31 -6.13 19.27 2.59
CA ALA A 31 -7.06 18.39 3.29
C ALA A 31 -6.39 17.07 3.66
N PHE A 32 -5.57 16.52 2.76
CA PHE A 32 -4.84 15.29 3.03
C PHE A 32 -3.88 15.46 4.22
N ILE A 33 -3.07 16.52 4.21
CA ILE A 33 -2.08 16.74 5.26
C ILE A 33 -2.73 16.88 6.63
N LYS A 34 -3.92 17.48 6.69
CA LYS A 34 -4.62 17.71 7.95
C LYS A 34 -5.39 16.49 8.46
N ASP A 35 -5.51 15.46 7.66
CA ASP A 35 -6.26 14.25 8.02
C ASP A 35 -5.29 13.17 8.49
N ASP A 36 -4.98 13.19 9.79
CA ASP A 36 -4.02 12.26 10.38
C ASP A 36 -4.37 10.79 10.13
N LYS A 37 -5.65 10.45 10.19
CA LYS A 37 -6.06 9.06 9.95
C LYS A 37 -5.76 8.64 8.53
N THR A 38 -6.04 9.51 7.56
CA THR A 38 -5.76 9.21 6.17
C THR A 38 -4.26 9.12 5.92
N VAL A 39 -3.48 10.04 6.47
CA VAL A 39 -2.01 10.00 6.34
C VAL A 39 -1.47 8.70 6.92
N ASP A 40 -1.91 8.31 8.10
CA ASP A 40 -1.45 7.08 8.75
C ASP A 40 -1.87 5.85 7.93
N SER A 41 -3.08 5.84 7.39
CA SER A 41 -3.56 4.73 6.57
C SER A 41 -2.75 4.59 5.28
N VAL A 42 -2.41 5.70 4.64
CA VAL A 42 -1.58 5.70 3.43
C VAL A 42 -0.18 5.20 3.78
N ALA A 43 0.41 5.69 4.87
CA ALA A 43 1.74 5.27 5.30
C ALA A 43 1.78 3.77 5.55
N ARG A 44 0.76 3.23 6.23
CA ARG A 44 0.67 1.79 6.50
C ARG A 44 0.61 0.99 5.19
N ASN A 45 -0.18 1.44 4.22
CA ASN A 45 -0.29 0.74 2.95
C ASN A 45 1.00 0.83 2.13
N LEU A 46 1.73 1.95 2.23
CA LEU A 46 3.05 2.05 1.61
C LEU A 46 4.03 1.06 2.23
N GLU A 47 3.97 0.84 3.54
CA GLU A 47 4.78 -0.18 4.21
C GLU A 47 4.43 -1.58 3.69
N ILE A 48 3.14 -1.88 3.52
CA ILE A 48 2.70 -3.16 2.98
C ILE A 48 3.26 -3.37 1.57
N ILE A 49 3.21 -2.34 0.73
CA ILE A 49 3.77 -2.39 -0.62
C ILE A 49 5.27 -2.67 -0.57
N GLY A 50 6.00 -1.96 0.30
CA GLY A 50 7.44 -2.13 0.43
C GLY A 50 7.81 -3.54 0.89
N GLU A 51 7.11 -4.07 1.88
CA GLU A 51 7.35 -5.42 2.38
C GLU A 51 7.06 -6.48 1.33
N ALA A 52 5.93 -6.34 0.63
CA ALA A 52 5.56 -7.28 -0.42
C ALA A 52 6.57 -7.23 -1.56
N ALA A 53 6.96 -6.04 -1.99
CA ALA A 53 7.94 -5.87 -3.06
C ALA A 53 9.27 -6.52 -2.71
N ASN A 54 9.72 -6.40 -1.45
CA ASN A 54 10.97 -7.01 -1.00
C ASN A 54 10.94 -8.54 -1.04
N ARG A 55 9.76 -9.13 -0.98
CA ARG A 55 9.61 -10.58 -0.99
C ARG A 55 9.49 -11.16 -2.39
N ILE A 56 9.29 -10.30 -3.40
CA ILE A 56 9.20 -10.75 -4.79
C ILE A 56 10.61 -11.05 -5.28
N PRO A 57 10.86 -12.24 -5.85
CA PRO A 57 12.18 -12.59 -6.37
C PRO A 57 12.64 -11.64 -7.47
N GLU A 58 13.94 -11.33 -7.49
CA GLU A 58 14.50 -10.43 -8.50
C GLU A 58 14.25 -10.88 -9.93
N LYS A 59 14.16 -12.20 -10.12
CA LYS A 59 13.98 -12.78 -11.44
C LYS A 59 12.51 -12.88 -11.88
N TYR A 60 11.62 -12.41 -11.09
CA TYR A 60 10.21 -12.41 -11.44
C TYR A 60 9.88 -11.29 -12.44
#